data_5bc4559b79af3fa4b7c25cbe350ddda7
#
_entry.id   5bc4559b79af3fa4b7c25cbe350ddda7
#
_cell.length_a   1.000
_cell.length_b   1.000
_cell.length_c   1.000
_cell.angle_alpha   90.00
_cell.angle_beta   90.00
_cell.angle_gamma   90.00
#
_symmetry.space_group_name_H-M   'P 1'
#
loop_
_entity.id
_entity.type
_entity.pdbx_description
1 polymer ?
#
loop_
_entity_poly.entity_id
_entity_poly.type
_entity_poly.pdbx_seq_one_letter_code
_entity_poly.pdbx_strand_id
1 'polypeptide(L)'
;MQTLTYAQARLAAFLFFSASGLAYGLFTARIPSLKEQTGAASDELGLVLFALGAASVVGLSGAAALVRRFGVKAVSLAGSLIFFFGLLVAGLAEQVAVLAVATALVGLGFGLLDVAVNVAGIEVERRWKKASMNVIHAGYNVGVVAGSISAAVFTGLAVAPLWNFVLPCAILLLVLLRAQHYLPVPEELQQSSAEKPKTKSRVTGFVVFCGVLSSATYVTEGAAAEWGSLFLHQVQGAPESMAALCYGVFGSCALACRLIADRLRAAYGDVNVFLTGAVIALCGMTIVLFAPHWTVSLAGYAVFGTGLAPVVPILFALAGRFGGMPLERATSVVALFAYGGLLFFPPFFGFLAEHWGLLRSLSVTLLLLTGLLAGGIVLKRGDKRRRGV
;
A
#
# COMPACT_ATOMS: atom_id res chain seq x y z
N MET A 1 18.27 -25.18 22.61
CA MET A 1 17.68 -24.17 21.71
C MET A 1 16.88 -24.93 20.65
N GLN A 2 15.57 -24.72 20.55
CA GLN A 2 14.79 -25.32 19.47
C GLN A 2 15.28 -24.73 18.13
N THR A 3 15.59 -25.61 17.16
CA THR A 3 16.01 -25.16 15.82
C THR A 3 14.85 -24.45 15.13
N LEU A 4 15.07 -23.19 14.69
CA LEU A 4 14.10 -22.40 13.96
C LEU A 4 13.66 -23.15 12.69
N THR A 5 12.36 -23.41 12.54
CA THR A 5 11.81 -24.08 11.36
C THR A 5 11.40 -23.07 10.27
N TYR A 6 11.34 -23.53 9.01
CA TYR A 6 10.85 -22.75 7.89
C TYR A 6 9.43 -22.18 8.13
N ALA A 7 8.53 -23.03 8.62
CA ALA A 7 7.14 -22.63 8.88
C ALA A 7 7.03 -21.52 9.93
N GLN A 8 7.81 -21.62 11.01
CA GLN A 8 7.85 -20.59 12.06
C GLN A 8 8.40 -19.26 11.55
N ALA A 9 9.52 -19.30 10.82
CA ALA A 9 10.15 -18.09 10.27
C ALA A 9 9.24 -17.37 9.27
N ARG A 10 8.63 -18.12 8.33
CA ARG A 10 7.69 -17.59 7.35
C ARG A 10 6.44 -17.01 8.01
N LEU A 11 5.87 -17.73 8.99
CA LEU A 11 4.69 -17.26 9.73
C LEU A 11 5.00 -15.99 10.51
N ALA A 12 6.17 -15.89 11.15
CA ALA A 12 6.56 -14.68 11.86
C ALA A 12 6.63 -13.48 10.94
N ALA A 13 7.31 -13.58 9.78
CA ALA A 13 7.36 -12.51 8.80
C ALA A 13 5.96 -12.15 8.26
N PHE A 14 5.12 -13.13 7.98
CA PHE A 14 3.72 -12.94 7.58
C PHE A 14 2.94 -12.16 8.64
N LEU A 15 3.05 -12.49 9.93
CA LEU A 15 2.35 -11.82 11.03
C LEU A 15 2.80 -10.35 11.18
N PHE A 16 4.08 -10.06 11.01
CA PHE A 16 4.57 -8.69 11.04
C PHE A 16 4.06 -7.87 9.83
N PHE A 17 3.99 -8.44 8.62
CA PHE A 17 3.32 -7.78 7.50
C PHE A 17 1.81 -7.63 7.73
N SER A 18 1.16 -8.62 8.34
CA SER A 18 -0.26 -8.51 8.71
C SER A 18 -0.50 -7.39 9.71
N ALA A 19 0.46 -7.12 10.59
CA ALA A 19 0.37 -6.01 11.54
C ALA A 19 0.36 -4.65 10.85
N SER A 20 1.23 -4.43 9.85
CA SER A 20 1.22 -3.19 9.07
C SER A 20 -0.08 -3.04 8.28
N GLY A 21 -0.56 -4.12 7.67
CA GLY A 21 -1.83 -4.12 6.94
C GLY A 21 -3.04 -3.84 7.84
N LEU A 22 -3.12 -4.49 9.01
CA LEU A 22 -4.21 -4.29 9.97
C LEU A 22 -4.26 -2.83 10.44
N ALA A 23 -3.11 -2.30 10.85
CA ALA A 23 -3.03 -0.93 11.35
C ALA A 23 -3.39 0.10 10.26
N TYR A 24 -2.93 -0.10 9.02
CA TYR A 24 -3.31 0.76 7.90
C TYR A 24 -4.79 0.62 7.52
N GLY A 25 -5.34 -0.61 7.52
CA GLY A 25 -6.76 -0.86 7.29
C GLY A 25 -7.67 -0.26 8.36
N LEU A 26 -7.27 -0.32 9.63
CA LEU A 26 -7.96 0.38 10.73
C LEU A 26 -7.95 1.90 10.51
N PHE A 27 -6.79 2.47 10.20
CA PHE A 27 -6.63 3.90 9.99
C PHE A 27 -7.51 4.41 8.84
N THR A 28 -7.36 3.82 7.64
CA THR A 28 -8.08 4.26 6.43
C THR A 28 -9.59 4.10 6.55
N ALA A 29 -10.04 3.06 7.23
CA ALA A 29 -11.46 2.80 7.48
C ALA A 29 -12.10 3.83 8.45
N ARG A 30 -11.30 4.43 9.35
CA ARG A 30 -11.78 5.40 10.35
C ARG A 30 -11.50 6.86 9.98
N ILE A 31 -11.01 7.14 8.77
CA ILE A 31 -10.79 8.52 8.30
C ILE A 31 -12.05 9.40 8.43
N PRO A 32 -13.27 8.94 8.12
CA PRO A 32 -14.47 9.75 8.36
C PRO A 32 -14.62 10.18 9.82
N SER A 33 -14.54 9.24 10.76
CA SER A 33 -14.61 9.55 12.20
C SER A 33 -13.49 10.48 12.67
N LEU A 34 -12.23 10.28 12.19
CA LEU A 34 -11.10 11.13 12.56
C LEU A 34 -11.25 12.55 12.01
N LYS A 35 -11.77 12.69 10.80
CA LYS A 35 -12.08 13.98 10.18
C LYS A 35 -13.15 14.73 10.99
N GLU A 36 -14.22 14.03 11.38
CA GLU A 36 -15.30 14.59 12.19
C GLU A 36 -14.81 14.98 13.59
N GLN A 37 -14.05 14.09 14.27
CA GLN A 37 -13.52 14.29 15.61
C GLN A 37 -12.60 15.52 15.70
N THR A 38 -11.80 15.78 14.67
CA THR A 38 -10.85 16.91 14.63
C THR A 38 -11.43 18.16 13.98
N GLY A 39 -12.59 18.08 13.33
CA GLY A 39 -13.17 19.14 12.52
C GLY A 39 -12.34 19.52 11.29
N ALA A 40 -11.45 18.63 10.83
CA ALA A 40 -10.53 18.91 9.73
C ALA A 40 -11.27 19.25 8.43
N ALA A 41 -10.84 20.31 7.74
CA ALA A 41 -11.20 20.56 6.36
C ALA A 41 -10.55 19.51 5.43
N SER A 42 -10.96 19.43 4.18
CA SER A 42 -10.43 18.38 3.29
C SER A 42 -8.99 18.65 2.87
N ASP A 43 -8.59 19.90 2.75
CA ASP A 43 -7.21 20.30 2.48
C ASP A 43 -6.29 20.03 3.69
N GLU A 44 -6.76 20.29 4.90
CA GLU A 44 -6.07 19.93 6.15
C GLU A 44 -5.88 18.40 6.26
N LEU A 45 -6.94 17.62 5.93
CA LEU A 45 -6.83 16.16 5.88
C LEU A 45 -5.77 15.72 4.85
N GLY A 46 -5.70 16.37 3.69
CA GLY A 46 -4.66 16.13 2.69
C GLY A 46 -3.25 16.34 3.24
N LEU A 47 -3.04 17.38 4.07
CA LEU A 47 -1.76 17.63 4.75
C LEU A 47 -1.46 16.59 5.83
N VAL A 48 -2.48 16.15 6.56
CA VAL A 48 -2.37 15.05 7.53
C VAL A 48 -1.91 13.75 6.85
N LEU A 49 -2.49 13.41 5.71
CA LEU A 49 -2.09 12.24 4.92
C LEU A 49 -0.70 12.40 4.28
N PHE A 50 -0.33 13.63 3.89
CA PHE A 50 1.03 13.92 3.46
C PHE A 50 2.06 13.67 4.58
N ALA A 51 1.74 14.03 5.83
CA ALA A 51 2.62 13.77 6.97
C ALA A 51 2.88 12.26 7.16
N LEU A 52 1.85 11.40 6.94
CA LEU A 52 1.99 9.95 6.91
C LEU A 52 2.99 9.51 5.83
N GLY A 53 2.79 9.95 4.59
CA GLY A 53 3.65 9.60 3.45
C GLY A 53 5.08 10.07 3.65
N ALA A 54 5.29 11.33 4.05
CA ALA A 54 6.61 11.91 4.28
C ALA A 54 7.39 11.17 5.39
N ALA A 55 6.72 10.87 6.51
CA ALA A 55 7.33 10.11 7.60
C ALA A 55 7.61 8.65 7.21
N SER A 56 6.78 8.04 6.34
CA SER A 56 7.07 6.71 5.77
C SER A 56 8.37 6.71 4.98
N VAL A 57 8.60 7.72 4.14
CA VAL A 57 9.86 7.86 3.37
C VAL A 57 11.06 8.00 4.29
N VAL A 58 10.93 8.76 5.39
CA VAL A 58 12.00 8.87 6.41
C VAL A 58 12.26 7.51 7.05
N GLY A 59 11.20 6.79 7.44
CA GLY A 59 11.30 5.44 8.01
C GLY A 59 11.99 4.46 7.05
N LEU A 60 11.53 4.38 5.80
CA LEU A 60 12.12 3.54 4.75
C LEU A 60 13.61 3.84 4.55
N SER A 61 13.98 5.13 4.50
CA SER A 61 15.35 5.57 4.25
C SER A 61 16.30 5.23 5.41
N GLY A 62 15.83 5.33 6.65
CA GLY A 62 16.61 5.06 7.86
C GLY A 62 16.66 3.58 8.26
N ALA A 63 15.65 2.80 7.86
CA ALA A 63 15.44 1.44 8.36
C ALA A 63 16.64 0.51 8.12
N ALA A 64 17.26 0.54 6.94
CA ALA A 64 18.41 -0.31 6.63
C ALA A 64 19.61 -0.08 7.58
N ALA A 65 19.86 1.18 7.97
CA ALA A 65 20.91 1.51 8.95
C ALA A 65 20.55 1.00 10.34
N LEU A 66 19.29 1.16 10.76
CA LEU A 66 18.79 0.69 12.04
C LEU A 66 18.80 -0.84 12.12
N VAL A 67 18.41 -1.54 11.04
CA VAL A 67 18.45 -3.01 10.97
C VAL A 67 19.89 -3.52 11.08
N ARG A 68 20.87 -2.86 10.43
CA ARG A 68 22.30 -3.21 10.61
C ARG A 68 22.77 -3.02 12.05
N ARG A 69 22.32 -1.96 12.72
CA ARG A 69 22.79 -1.61 14.08
C ARG A 69 22.09 -2.41 15.18
N PHE A 70 20.79 -2.61 15.06
CA PHE A 70 19.95 -3.19 16.14
C PHE A 70 19.35 -4.55 15.78
N GLY A 71 19.48 -4.97 14.53
CA GLY A 71 18.92 -6.23 14.03
C GLY A 71 17.46 -6.15 13.61
N VAL A 72 17.05 -7.10 12.77
CA VAL A 72 15.68 -7.20 12.21
C VAL A 72 14.61 -7.24 13.28
N LYS A 73 14.81 -8.03 14.35
CA LYS A 73 13.79 -8.22 15.42
C LYS A 73 13.46 -6.91 16.12
N ALA A 74 14.49 -6.18 16.55
CA ALA A 74 14.31 -4.92 17.28
C ALA A 74 13.64 -3.86 16.40
N VAL A 75 14.05 -3.74 15.13
CA VAL A 75 13.48 -2.73 14.22
C VAL A 75 12.05 -3.08 13.84
N SER A 76 11.74 -4.36 13.58
CA SER A 76 10.36 -4.80 13.32
C SER A 76 9.43 -4.52 14.49
N LEU A 77 9.86 -4.82 15.71
CA LEU A 77 9.05 -4.55 16.91
C LEU A 77 8.92 -3.05 17.17
N ALA A 78 10.02 -2.29 17.08
CA ALA A 78 9.99 -0.83 17.26
C ALA A 78 9.08 -0.15 16.23
N GLY A 79 9.18 -0.55 14.94
CA GLY A 79 8.30 -0.06 13.89
C GLY A 79 6.82 -0.33 14.20
N SER A 80 6.49 -1.56 14.65
CA SER A 80 5.12 -1.91 15.06
C SER A 80 4.64 -1.08 16.25
N LEU A 81 5.48 -0.88 17.27
CA LEU A 81 5.14 -0.08 18.44
C LEU A 81 4.91 1.38 18.09
N ILE A 82 5.78 1.99 17.26
CA ILE A 82 5.61 3.37 16.78
C ILE A 82 4.32 3.50 15.99
N PHE A 83 4.03 2.54 15.10
CA PHE A 83 2.80 2.52 14.32
C PHE A 83 1.55 2.48 15.22
N PHE A 84 1.51 1.53 16.17
CA PHE A 84 0.37 1.37 17.07
C PHE A 84 0.21 2.56 18.00
N PHE A 85 1.32 3.14 18.47
CA PHE A 85 1.29 4.36 19.26
C PHE A 85 0.73 5.55 18.46
N GLY A 86 1.11 5.66 17.17
CA GLY A 86 0.52 6.65 16.26
C GLY A 86 -1.00 6.50 16.13
N LEU A 87 -1.52 5.26 16.00
CA LEU A 87 -2.96 5.02 15.96
C LEU A 87 -3.66 5.37 17.28
N LEU A 88 -3.02 5.09 18.43
CA LEU A 88 -3.55 5.48 19.73
C LEU A 88 -3.66 7.00 19.84
N VAL A 89 -2.61 7.73 19.44
CA VAL A 89 -2.64 9.21 19.42
C VAL A 89 -3.69 9.72 18.44
N ALA A 90 -3.86 9.08 17.26
CA ALA A 90 -4.91 9.45 16.30
C ALA A 90 -6.32 9.28 16.88
N GLY A 91 -6.55 8.21 17.65
CA GLY A 91 -7.84 7.97 18.32
C GLY A 91 -8.17 8.97 19.43
N LEU A 92 -7.16 9.67 19.95
CA LEU A 92 -7.29 10.73 20.96
C LEU A 92 -7.24 12.15 20.36
N ALA A 93 -7.00 12.29 19.05
CA ALA A 93 -6.77 13.58 18.41
C ALA A 93 -8.06 14.40 18.32
N GLU A 94 -8.14 15.51 19.03
CA GLU A 94 -9.23 16.49 18.93
C GLU A 94 -8.84 17.70 18.06
N GLN A 95 -7.59 17.76 17.60
CA GLN A 95 -7.05 18.83 16.77
C GLN A 95 -6.31 18.27 15.57
N VAL A 96 -6.39 18.97 14.44
CA VAL A 96 -5.71 18.60 13.19
C VAL A 96 -4.20 18.44 13.36
N ALA A 97 -3.57 19.32 14.14
CA ALA A 97 -2.13 19.25 14.41
C ALA A 97 -1.73 17.96 15.15
N VAL A 98 -2.55 17.52 16.12
CA VAL A 98 -2.32 16.25 16.85
C VAL A 98 -2.50 15.07 15.91
N LEU A 99 -3.53 15.11 15.05
CA LEU A 99 -3.76 14.08 14.04
C LEU A 99 -2.59 14.02 13.04
N ALA A 100 -2.03 15.14 12.62
CA ALA A 100 -0.86 15.18 11.73
C ALA A 100 0.39 14.55 12.38
N VAL A 101 0.64 14.81 13.67
CA VAL A 101 1.73 14.14 14.41
C VAL A 101 1.45 12.63 14.54
N ALA A 102 0.22 12.25 14.83
CA ALA A 102 -0.19 10.87 14.94
C ALA A 102 0.04 10.10 13.63
N THR A 103 -0.37 10.67 12.50
CA THR A 103 -0.18 10.07 11.17
C THR A 103 1.28 10.04 10.75
N ALA A 104 2.09 11.02 11.14
CA ALA A 104 3.54 10.97 10.96
C ALA A 104 4.16 9.78 11.72
N LEU A 105 3.73 9.51 12.96
CA LEU A 105 4.17 8.31 13.69
C LEU A 105 3.72 7.02 13.01
N VAL A 106 2.47 6.97 12.53
CA VAL A 106 1.95 5.85 11.73
C VAL A 106 2.85 5.61 10.52
N GLY A 107 3.16 6.64 9.73
CA GLY A 107 4.02 6.55 8.57
C GLY A 107 5.44 6.11 8.90
N LEU A 108 6.06 6.71 9.91
CA LEU A 108 7.42 6.34 10.36
C LEU A 108 7.50 4.85 10.74
N GLY A 109 6.55 4.40 11.57
CA GLY A 109 6.46 3.01 11.99
C GLY A 109 6.26 2.05 10.82
N PHE A 110 5.39 2.43 9.87
CA PHE A 110 5.16 1.68 8.63
C PHE A 110 6.47 1.50 7.83
N GLY A 111 7.18 2.60 7.56
CA GLY A 111 8.42 2.56 6.77
C GLY A 111 9.52 1.72 7.43
N LEU A 112 9.67 1.81 8.75
CA LEU A 112 10.62 0.98 9.50
C LEU A 112 10.28 -0.50 9.44
N LEU A 113 9.00 -0.82 9.66
CA LEU A 113 8.49 -2.18 9.68
C LEU A 113 8.59 -2.83 8.31
N ASP A 114 8.21 -2.12 7.26
CA ASP A 114 8.23 -2.62 5.88
C ASP A 114 9.61 -3.12 5.48
N VAL A 115 10.66 -2.30 5.65
CA VAL A 115 12.03 -2.70 5.30
C VAL A 115 12.51 -3.86 6.18
N ALA A 116 12.26 -3.81 7.50
CA ALA A 116 12.74 -4.85 8.40
C ALA A 116 12.13 -6.21 8.09
N VAL A 117 10.84 -6.26 7.77
CA VAL A 117 10.14 -7.52 7.44
C VAL A 117 10.52 -8.01 6.05
N ASN A 118 10.75 -7.11 5.08
CA ASN A 118 11.30 -7.48 3.78
C ASN A 118 12.68 -8.16 3.93
N VAL A 119 13.57 -7.60 4.76
CA VAL A 119 14.87 -8.23 5.07
C VAL A 119 14.70 -9.60 5.70
N ALA A 120 13.75 -9.76 6.64
CA ALA A 120 13.42 -11.06 7.22
C ALA A 120 12.92 -12.06 6.17
N GLY A 121 12.05 -11.62 5.26
CA GLY A 121 11.48 -12.44 4.19
C GLY A 121 12.55 -12.94 3.21
N ILE A 122 13.47 -12.07 2.80
CA ILE A 122 14.63 -12.44 1.97
C ILE A 122 15.49 -13.49 2.69
N GLU A 123 15.72 -13.32 3.98
CA GLU A 123 16.49 -14.29 4.77
C GLU A 123 15.77 -15.64 4.90
N VAL A 124 14.44 -15.66 5.00
CA VAL A 124 13.65 -16.90 4.93
C VAL A 124 13.90 -17.62 3.60
N GLU A 125 13.84 -16.92 2.47
CA GLU A 125 14.10 -17.53 1.15
C GLU A 125 15.53 -18.04 1.00
N ARG A 126 16.51 -17.23 1.43
CA ARG A 126 17.92 -17.58 1.37
C ARG A 126 18.23 -18.85 2.18
N ARG A 127 17.76 -18.91 3.43
CA ARG A 127 18.08 -19.97 4.38
C ARG A 127 17.46 -21.32 4.02
N TRP A 128 16.21 -21.31 3.53
CA TRP A 128 15.48 -22.55 3.20
C TRP A 128 15.36 -22.81 1.70
N LYS A 129 15.85 -21.92 0.85
CA LYS A 129 15.78 -22.04 -0.64
C LYS A 129 14.35 -22.28 -1.13
N LYS A 130 13.36 -21.65 -0.52
CA LYS A 130 11.93 -21.75 -0.83
C LYS A 130 11.32 -20.38 -1.02
N ALA A 131 10.64 -20.15 -2.16
CA ALA A 131 9.91 -18.92 -2.42
C ALA A 131 8.87 -18.66 -1.32
N SER A 132 8.90 -17.48 -0.72
CA SER A 132 8.09 -17.12 0.46
C SER A 132 7.56 -15.69 0.41
N MET A 133 8.21 -14.80 -0.35
CA MET A 133 7.88 -13.36 -0.35
C MET A 133 6.43 -13.09 -0.72
N ASN A 134 5.87 -13.78 -1.72
CA ASN A 134 4.48 -13.59 -2.11
C ASN A 134 3.50 -13.90 -0.97
N VAL A 135 3.77 -14.98 -0.20
CA VAL A 135 2.95 -15.35 0.96
C VAL A 135 3.13 -14.33 2.09
N ILE A 136 4.36 -13.89 2.33
CA ILE A 136 4.66 -12.88 3.35
C ILE A 136 3.94 -11.57 3.03
N HIS A 137 4.01 -11.09 1.78
CA HIS A 137 3.30 -9.89 1.34
C HIS A 137 1.77 -10.05 1.32
N ALA A 138 1.24 -11.28 1.11
CA ALA A 138 -0.18 -11.55 1.26
C ALA A 138 -0.66 -11.25 2.69
N GLY A 139 0.22 -11.36 3.69
CA GLY A 139 -0.05 -10.96 5.08
C GLY A 139 -0.54 -9.51 5.19
N TYR A 140 0.05 -8.58 4.45
CA TYR A 140 -0.42 -7.19 4.42
C TYR A 140 -1.90 -7.09 4.03
N ASN A 141 -2.29 -7.73 2.94
CA ASN A 141 -3.69 -7.69 2.47
C ASN A 141 -4.64 -8.36 3.47
N VAL A 142 -4.22 -9.49 4.08
CA VAL A 142 -5.00 -10.13 5.15
C VAL A 142 -5.18 -9.18 6.33
N GLY A 143 -4.13 -8.46 6.70
CA GLY A 143 -4.19 -7.41 7.73
C GLY A 143 -5.15 -6.28 7.36
N VAL A 144 -5.08 -5.73 6.14
CA VAL A 144 -5.99 -4.67 5.66
C VAL A 144 -7.45 -5.12 5.75
N VAL A 145 -7.75 -6.33 5.31
CA VAL A 145 -9.11 -6.90 5.39
C VAL A 145 -9.57 -7.01 6.84
N ALA A 146 -8.71 -7.57 7.72
CA ALA A 146 -9.02 -7.71 9.13
C ALA A 146 -9.23 -6.33 9.81
N GLY A 147 -8.40 -5.33 9.48
CA GLY A 147 -8.54 -3.96 9.96
C GLY A 147 -9.85 -3.31 9.51
N SER A 148 -10.19 -3.44 8.22
CA SER A 148 -11.45 -2.91 7.67
C SER A 148 -12.68 -3.56 8.29
N ILE A 149 -12.67 -4.89 8.46
CA ILE A 149 -13.77 -5.61 9.13
C ILE A 149 -13.88 -5.20 10.60
N SER A 150 -12.75 -5.11 11.31
CA SER A 150 -12.73 -4.62 12.69
C SER A 150 -13.33 -3.22 12.77
N ALA A 151 -12.90 -2.29 11.91
CA ALA A 151 -13.44 -0.94 11.86
C ALA A 151 -14.94 -0.93 11.59
N ALA A 152 -15.43 -1.74 10.65
CA ALA A 152 -16.86 -1.87 10.34
C ALA A 152 -17.67 -2.34 11.57
N VAL A 153 -17.18 -3.34 12.29
CA VAL A 153 -17.84 -3.87 13.52
C VAL A 153 -17.87 -2.81 14.60
N PHE A 154 -16.73 -2.19 14.92
CA PHE A 154 -16.64 -1.19 15.99
C PHE A 154 -17.46 0.07 15.69
N THR A 155 -17.46 0.51 14.43
CA THR A 155 -18.30 1.63 14.00
C THR A 155 -19.79 1.29 14.05
N GLY A 156 -20.17 0.08 13.62
CA GLY A 156 -21.55 -0.41 13.73
C GLY A 156 -22.06 -0.52 15.16
N LEU A 157 -21.15 -0.70 16.12
CA LEU A 157 -21.43 -0.69 17.56
C LEU A 157 -21.31 0.72 18.19
N ALA A 158 -21.12 1.77 17.39
CA ALA A 158 -20.89 3.14 17.83
C ALA A 158 -19.70 3.30 18.80
N VAL A 159 -18.67 2.48 18.66
CA VAL A 159 -17.45 2.52 19.48
C VAL A 159 -16.50 3.59 18.93
N ALA A 160 -16.00 4.43 19.82
CA ALA A 160 -15.04 5.50 19.48
C ALA A 160 -13.78 4.95 18.77
N PRO A 161 -13.15 5.75 17.88
CA PRO A 161 -11.94 5.36 17.14
C PRO A 161 -10.82 4.83 18.04
N LEU A 162 -10.63 5.42 19.20
CA LEU A 162 -9.61 5.01 20.17
C LEU A 162 -9.67 3.50 20.48
N TRP A 163 -10.84 3.00 20.87
CA TRP A 163 -10.99 1.59 21.26
C TRP A 163 -10.87 0.65 20.06
N ASN A 164 -11.30 1.11 18.89
CA ASN A 164 -11.11 0.39 17.64
C ASN A 164 -9.62 0.26 17.27
N PHE A 165 -8.77 1.22 17.63
CA PHE A 165 -7.33 1.11 17.42
C PHE A 165 -6.66 0.31 18.54
N VAL A 166 -6.98 0.59 19.79
CA VAL A 166 -6.30 -0.01 20.94
C VAL A 166 -6.50 -1.53 21.02
N LEU A 167 -7.75 -2.00 20.93
CA LEU A 167 -8.04 -3.42 21.19
C LEU A 167 -7.41 -4.37 20.15
N PRO A 168 -7.59 -4.17 18.81
CA PRO A 168 -6.93 -5.04 17.84
C PRO A 168 -5.40 -4.93 17.86
N CYS A 169 -4.86 -3.71 18.06
CA CYS A 169 -3.42 -3.51 18.13
C CYS A 169 -2.81 -4.16 19.37
N ALA A 170 -3.47 -4.11 20.53
CA ALA A 170 -3.00 -4.77 21.75
C ALA A 170 -2.97 -6.30 21.59
N ILE A 171 -4.03 -6.88 21.02
CA ILE A 171 -4.08 -8.33 20.74
C ILE A 171 -2.93 -8.71 19.79
N LEU A 172 -2.78 -7.95 18.70
CA LEU A 172 -1.74 -8.23 17.71
C LEU A 172 -0.34 -8.02 18.29
N LEU A 173 -0.13 -7.02 19.14
CA LEU A 173 1.16 -6.82 19.83
C LEU A 173 1.57 -8.03 20.66
N LEU A 174 0.65 -8.64 21.39
CA LEU A 174 0.93 -9.89 22.13
C LEU A 174 1.39 -11.02 21.18
N VAL A 175 0.74 -11.13 20.01
CA VAL A 175 1.14 -12.09 18.97
C VAL A 175 2.55 -11.76 18.44
N LEU A 176 2.84 -10.47 18.16
CA LEU A 176 4.13 -10.03 17.64
C LEU A 176 5.27 -10.20 18.65
N LEU A 177 5.02 -9.96 19.95
CA LEU A 177 5.97 -10.21 21.02
C LEU A 177 6.38 -11.69 21.06
N ARG A 178 5.49 -12.60 20.73
CA ARG A 178 5.81 -14.02 20.59
C ARG A 178 6.48 -14.34 19.25
N ALA A 179 5.96 -13.78 18.15
CA ALA A 179 6.43 -14.04 16.79
C ALA A 179 7.86 -13.54 16.55
N GLN A 180 8.29 -12.42 17.18
CA GLN A 180 9.64 -11.85 17.00
C GLN A 180 10.77 -12.87 17.25
N HIS A 181 10.55 -13.83 18.16
CA HIS A 181 11.55 -14.85 18.47
C HIS A 181 11.84 -15.77 17.27
N TYR A 182 10.90 -15.88 16.34
CA TYR A 182 10.98 -16.69 15.13
C TYR A 182 11.39 -15.90 13.87
N LEU A 183 11.60 -14.59 13.96
CA LEU A 183 12.16 -13.86 12.84
C LEU A 183 13.62 -14.28 12.63
N PRO A 184 14.02 -14.64 11.40
CA PRO A 184 15.42 -15.00 11.10
C PRO A 184 16.30 -13.75 11.18
N VAL A 185 17.52 -13.96 11.70
CA VAL A 185 18.53 -12.91 11.77
C VAL A 185 19.53 -13.17 10.64
N PRO A 186 19.71 -12.25 9.68
CA PRO A 186 20.70 -12.38 8.64
C PRO A 186 22.12 -12.34 9.20
N GLU A 187 22.93 -13.37 8.90
CA GLU A 187 24.33 -13.44 9.34
C GLU A 187 25.23 -12.42 8.64
N GLU A 188 24.88 -12.01 7.41
CA GLU A 188 25.69 -11.14 6.55
C GLU A 188 25.43 -9.63 6.72
N LEU A 189 24.37 -9.22 7.42
CA LEU A 189 24.09 -7.79 7.65
C LEU A 189 25.19 -7.08 8.46
N GLN A 190 26.06 -7.83 9.14
CA GLN A 190 27.22 -7.30 9.85
C GLN A 190 28.41 -6.99 8.92
N GLN A 191 28.42 -7.48 7.69
CA GLN A 191 29.59 -7.37 6.78
C GLN A 191 29.34 -6.60 5.48
N SER A 192 28.10 -6.34 5.10
CA SER A 192 27.81 -5.64 3.85
C SER A 192 27.75 -4.12 4.06
N SER A 193 28.87 -3.45 3.90
CA SER A 193 28.89 -2.08 3.39
C SER A 193 28.27 -2.11 2.00
N ALA A 194 27.08 -1.47 1.87
CA ALA A 194 26.39 -1.35 0.60
C ALA A 194 27.34 -0.72 -0.44
N GLU A 195 27.89 -1.52 -1.32
CA GLU A 195 28.47 -1.00 -2.55
C GLU A 195 27.35 -0.29 -3.31
N LYS A 196 27.42 1.03 -3.31
CA LYS A 196 26.58 1.84 -4.20
C LYS A 196 26.87 1.36 -5.62
N PRO A 197 25.86 1.01 -6.42
CA PRO A 197 26.08 0.61 -7.80
C PRO A 197 26.83 1.73 -8.53
N LYS A 198 28.11 1.49 -8.88
CA LYS A 198 29.01 2.47 -9.50
C LYS A 198 28.74 2.71 -10.99
N THR A 199 27.69 2.15 -11.56
CA THR A 199 27.39 2.32 -12.98
C THR A 199 26.56 3.56 -13.24
N LYS A 200 27.20 4.59 -13.79
CA LYS A 200 26.54 5.78 -14.39
C LYS A 200 25.85 5.40 -15.71
N SER A 201 24.80 4.58 -15.69
CA SER A 201 23.96 4.38 -16.86
C SER A 201 22.96 5.52 -16.96
N ARG A 202 22.68 6.05 -18.17
CA ARG A 202 21.66 7.07 -18.36
C ARG A 202 20.27 6.47 -18.11
N VAL A 203 19.41 7.23 -17.42
CA VAL A 203 17.99 6.85 -17.26
C VAL A 203 17.33 6.93 -18.64
N THR A 204 16.70 5.84 -19.08
CA THR A 204 16.07 5.77 -20.38
C THR A 204 14.62 6.29 -20.31
N GLY A 205 14.12 6.88 -21.42
CA GLY A 205 12.74 7.36 -21.49
C GLY A 205 11.72 6.25 -21.24
N PHE A 206 12.04 5.00 -21.58
CA PHE A 206 11.16 3.86 -21.33
C PHE A 206 10.98 3.55 -19.83
N VAL A 207 12.06 3.64 -19.04
CA VAL A 207 12.00 3.43 -17.58
C VAL A 207 11.22 4.56 -16.91
N VAL A 208 11.43 5.82 -17.35
CA VAL A 208 10.64 6.97 -16.89
C VAL A 208 9.15 6.77 -17.21
N PHE A 209 8.84 6.33 -18.43
CA PHE A 209 7.47 6.03 -18.84
C PHE A 209 6.80 4.97 -17.95
N CYS A 210 7.49 3.85 -17.67
CA CYS A 210 7.02 2.86 -16.71
C CYS A 210 6.83 3.46 -15.29
N GLY A 211 7.74 4.34 -14.88
CA GLY A 211 7.65 5.06 -13.61
C GLY A 211 6.41 5.95 -13.51
N VAL A 212 6.12 6.74 -14.55
CA VAL A 212 4.93 7.60 -14.60
C VAL A 212 3.64 6.78 -14.55
N LEU A 213 3.57 5.66 -15.28
CA LEU A 213 2.41 4.77 -15.22
C LEU A 213 2.27 4.11 -13.84
N SER A 214 3.39 3.74 -13.21
CA SER A 214 3.37 3.22 -11.83
C SER A 214 2.91 4.28 -10.83
N SER A 215 3.35 5.53 -10.99
CA SER A 215 2.88 6.67 -10.20
C SER A 215 1.35 6.84 -10.33
N ALA A 216 0.82 6.85 -11.54
CA ALA A 216 -0.63 6.94 -11.77
C ALA A 216 -1.39 5.79 -11.07
N THR A 217 -0.83 4.58 -11.08
CA THR A 217 -1.42 3.42 -10.41
C THR A 217 -1.45 3.59 -8.90
N TYR A 218 -0.32 3.94 -8.28
CA TYR A 218 -0.24 4.15 -6.83
C TYR A 218 -1.10 5.33 -6.35
N VAL A 219 -1.17 6.40 -7.13
CA VAL A 219 -2.04 7.56 -6.85
C VAL A 219 -3.51 7.14 -6.84
N THR A 220 -3.96 6.35 -7.81
CA THR A 220 -5.35 5.89 -7.86
C THR A 220 -5.67 4.87 -6.76
N GLU A 221 -4.72 4.01 -6.39
CA GLU A 221 -4.84 3.11 -5.24
C GLU A 221 -4.90 3.90 -3.92
N GLY A 222 -4.02 4.89 -3.74
CA GLY A 222 -4.02 5.78 -2.57
C GLY A 222 -5.33 6.56 -2.43
N ALA A 223 -5.89 7.05 -3.55
CA ALA A 223 -7.20 7.70 -3.54
C ALA A 223 -8.31 6.76 -3.03
N ALA A 224 -8.28 5.48 -3.43
CA ALA A 224 -9.24 4.50 -2.92
C ALA A 224 -9.01 4.19 -1.43
N ALA A 225 -7.77 4.06 -1.00
CA ALA A 225 -7.43 3.71 0.37
C ALA A 225 -7.77 4.83 1.36
N GLU A 226 -7.42 6.07 1.03
CA GLU A 226 -7.44 7.21 1.96
C GLU A 226 -8.72 8.04 1.85
N TRP A 227 -9.34 8.08 0.68
CA TRP A 227 -10.54 8.90 0.43
C TRP A 227 -11.79 8.08 0.13
N GLY A 228 -11.65 6.77 -0.09
CA GLY A 228 -12.76 5.91 -0.48
C GLY A 228 -13.83 5.77 0.60
N SER A 229 -13.44 5.56 1.86
CA SER A 229 -14.37 5.48 2.98
C SER A 229 -15.10 6.81 3.20
N LEU A 230 -14.38 7.93 3.08
CA LEU A 230 -14.94 9.27 3.19
C LEU A 230 -15.96 9.55 2.06
N PHE A 231 -15.62 9.17 0.82
CA PHE A 231 -16.52 9.31 -0.33
C PHE A 231 -17.79 8.49 -0.16
N LEU A 232 -17.69 7.22 0.22
CA LEU A 232 -18.85 6.37 0.44
C LEU A 232 -19.76 6.93 1.55
N HIS A 233 -19.15 7.44 2.63
CA HIS A 233 -19.92 7.97 3.76
C HIS A 233 -20.56 9.32 3.45
N GLN A 234 -19.76 10.31 3.04
CA GLN A 234 -20.22 11.70 2.91
C GLN A 234 -20.96 11.99 1.59
N VAL A 235 -20.60 11.31 0.49
CA VAL A 235 -21.19 11.59 -0.82
C VAL A 235 -22.26 10.58 -1.18
N GLN A 236 -22.05 9.30 -0.89
CA GLN A 236 -22.97 8.22 -1.24
C GLN A 236 -23.96 7.88 -0.11
N GLY A 237 -23.82 8.49 1.06
CA GLY A 237 -24.72 8.26 2.20
C GLY A 237 -24.60 6.86 2.81
N ALA A 238 -23.49 6.17 2.62
CA ALA A 238 -23.27 4.88 3.26
C ALA A 238 -23.17 5.04 4.78
N PRO A 239 -23.72 4.09 5.58
CA PRO A 239 -23.34 4.00 6.99
C PRO A 239 -21.82 3.91 7.11
N GLU A 240 -21.23 4.60 8.11
CA GLU A 240 -19.76 4.60 8.27
C GLU A 240 -19.22 3.17 8.40
N SER A 241 -19.96 2.28 9.07
CA SER A 241 -19.60 0.85 9.18
C SER A 241 -19.47 0.14 7.82
N MET A 242 -20.30 0.50 6.84
CA MET A 242 -20.21 -0.06 5.49
C MET A 242 -19.10 0.63 4.67
N ALA A 243 -18.95 1.94 4.83
CA ALA A 243 -17.88 2.71 4.20
C ALA A 243 -16.48 2.22 4.66
N ALA A 244 -16.33 1.81 5.92
CA ALA A 244 -15.12 1.22 6.47
C ALA A 244 -14.63 -0.03 5.71
N LEU A 245 -15.52 -0.75 5.02
CA LEU A 245 -15.17 -1.94 4.23
C LEU A 245 -14.52 -1.61 2.88
N CYS A 246 -14.53 -0.35 2.44
CA CYS A 246 -14.09 0.08 1.12
C CYS A 246 -12.73 -0.50 0.72
N TYR A 247 -11.69 -0.18 1.49
CA TYR A 247 -10.32 -0.63 1.17
C TYR A 247 -10.12 -2.12 1.44
N GLY A 248 -10.85 -2.71 2.37
CA GLY A 248 -10.88 -4.16 2.60
C GLY A 248 -11.41 -4.94 1.40
N VAL A 249 -12.49 -4.48 0.79
CA VAL A 249 -13.08 -5.06 -0.43
C VAL A 249 -12.11 -4.93 -1.61
N PHE A 250 -11.58 -3.73 -1.84
CA PHE A 250 -10.54 -3.48 -2.85
C PHE A 250 -9.35 -4.44 -2.67
N GLY A 251 -8.78 -4.49 -1.46
CA GLY A 251 -7.60 -5.30 -1.13
C GLY A 251 -7.83 -6.81 -1.25
N SER A 252 -9.02 -7.29 -0.87
CA SER A 252 -9.40 -8.71 -1.01
C SER A 252 -9.41 -9.15 -2.47
N CYS A 253 -10.04 -8.36 -3.34
CA CYS A 253 -10.14 -8.65 -4.76
C CYS A 253 -8.79 -8.48 -5.46
N ALA A 254 -7.99 -7.48 -5.06
CA ALA A 254 -6.62 -7.34 -5.54
C ALA A 254 -5.76 -8.54 -5.17
N LEU A 255 -5.86 -9.03 -3.93
CA LEU A 255 -5.14 -10.23 -3.49
C LEU A 255 -5.54 -11.46 -4.31
N ALA A 256 -6.85 -11.71 -4.47
CA ALA A 256 -7.35 -12.83 -5.26
C ALA A 256 -6.84 -12.79 -6.71
N CYS A 257 -6.84 -11.60 -7.33
CA CYS A 257 -6.31 -11.43 -8.68
C CYS A 257 -4.79 -11.68 -8.74
N ARG A 258 -4.02 -11.19 -7.77
CA ARG A 258 -2.55 -11.42 -7.70
C ARG A 258 -2.20 -12.91 -7.65
N LEU A 259 -3.00 -13.75 -6.98
CA LEU A 259 -2.76 -15.20 -6.91
C LEU A 259 -2.83 -15.91 -8.27
N ILE A 260 -3.60 -15.37 -9.21
CA ILE A 260 -3.74 -15.92 -10.57
C ILE A 260 -2.99 -15.10 -11.63
N ALA A 261 -2.48 -13.92 -11.27
CA ALA A 261 -1.88 -12.98 -12.22
C ALA A 261 -0.71 -13.57 -13.01
N ASP A 262 0.15 -14.37 -12.37
CA ASP A 262 1.30 -14.98 -13.06
C ASP A 262 0.84 -16.01 -14.12
N ARG A 263 -0.25 -16.74 -13.85
CA ARG A 263 -0.85 -17.66 -14.86
C ARG A 263 -1.43 -16.88 -16.03
N LEU A 264 -2.11 -15.76 -15.75
CA LEU A 264 -2.66 -14.89 -16.79
C LEU A 264 -1.55 -14.27 -17.64
N ARG A 265 -0.47 -13.82 -17.03
CA ARG A 265 0.71 -13.26 -17.71
C ARG A 265 1.39 -14.30 -18.60
N ALA A 266 1.52 -15.54 -18.12
CA ALA A 266 2.07 -16.64 -18.91
C ALA A 266 1.19 -17.01 -20.12
N ALA A 267 -0.15 -17.00 -19.95
CA ALA A 267 -1.09 -17.37 -21.00
C ALA A 267 -1.30 -16.25 -22.04
N TYR A 268 -1.42 -14.99 -21.60
CA TYR A 268 -1.85 -13.88 -22.45
C TYR A 268 -0.75 -12.84 -22.70
N GLY A 269 0.37 -12.91 -21.98
CA GLY A 269 1.48 -11.97 -22.03
C GLY A 269 1.25 -10.70 -21.19
N ASP A 270 2.36 -10.10 -20.75
CA ASP A 270 2.38 -8.95 -19.82
C ASP A 270 1.52 -7.78 -20.30
N VAL A 271 1.65 -7.39 -21.57
CA VAL A 271 0.99 -6.19 -22.10
C VAL A 271 -0.53 -6.36 -22.25
N ASN A 272 -0.99 -7.55 -22.61
CA ASN A 272 -2.44 -7.79 -22.70
C ASN A 272 -3.07 -7.85 -21.32
N VAL A 273 -2.42 -8.48 -20.32
CA VAL A 273 -2.90 -8.50 -18.94
C VAL A 273 -2.92 -7.08 -18.36
N PHE A 274 -1.90 -6.27 -18.64
CA PHE A 274 -1.86 -4.85 -18.25
C PHE A 274 -3.07 -4.09 -18.82
N LEU A 275 -3.31 -4.19 -20.13
CA LEU A 275 -4.42 -3.50 -20.81
C LEU A 275 -5.78 -3.92 -20.25
N THR A 276 -5.99 -5.22 -20.09
CA THR A 276 -7.24 -5.75 -19.52
C THR A 276 -7.42 -5.24 -18.09
N GLY A 277 -6.34 -5.25 -17.29
CA GLY A 277 -6.36 -4.70 -15.93
C GLY A 277 -6.70 -3.20 -15.90
N ALA A 278 -6.12 -2.40 -16.80
CA ALA A 278 -6.40 -0.97 -16.91
C ALA A 278 -7.87 -0.71 -17.30
N VAL A 279 -8.45 -1.48 -18.23
CA VAL A 279 -9.87 -1.38 -18.59
C VAL A 279 -10.75 -1.75 -17.40
N ILE A 280 -10.50 -2.86 -16.72
CA ILE A 280 -11.28 -3.30 -15.56
C ILE A 280 -11.18 -2.25 -14.44
N ALA A 281 -9.99 -1.69 -14.19
CA ALA A 281 -9.81 -0.65 -13.20
C ALA A 281 -10.59 0.63 -13.55
N LEU A 282 -10.56 1.05 -14.80
CA LEU A 282 -11.31 2.21 -15.28
C LEU A 282 -12.83 1.99 -15.14
N CYS A 283 -13.33 0.81 -15.54
CA CYS A 283 -14.74 0.45 -15.35
C CYS A 283 -15.11 0.42 -13.85
N GLY A 284 -14.26 -0.19 -13.01
CA GLY A 284 -14.50 -0.24 -11.57
C GLY A 284 -14.61 1.15 -10.94
N MET A 285 -13.67 2.05 -11.25
CA MET A 285 -13.70 3.41 -10.73
C MET A 285 -14.87 4.23 -11.30
N THR A 286 -15.26 4.00 -12.54
CA THR A 286 -16.46 4.60 -13.12
C THR A 286 -17.72 4.15 -12.35
N ILE A 287 -17.83 2.87 -12.03
CA ILE A 287 -18.91 2.35 -11.18
C ILE A 287 -18.88 3.02 -9.81
N VAL A 288 -17.72 3.12 -9.17
CA VAL A 288 -17.58 3.79 -7.86
C VAL A 288 -18.16 5.18 -7.88
N LEU A 289 -17.82 5.99 -8.87
CA LEU A 289 -18.17 7.42 -8.91
C LEU A 289 -19.60 7.71 -9.32
N PHE A 290 -20.17 6.90 -10.21
CA PHE A 290 -21.47 7.17 -10.83
C PHE A 290 -22.59 6.19 -10.42
N ALA A 291 -22.30 5.28 -9.49
CA ALA A 291 -23.32 4.36 -8.97
C ALA A 291 -24.45 5.13 -8.26
N PRO A 292 -25.71 4.69 -8.43
CA PRO A 292 -26.86 5.34 -7.79
C PRO A 292 -26.95 5.04 -6.29
N HIS A 293 -26.21 4.06 -5.79
CA HIS A 293 -26.23 3.63 -4.40
C HIS A 293 -24.86 3.10 -3.94
N TRP A 294 -24.50 3.34 -2.69
CA TRP A 294 -23.20 2.97 -2.11
C TRP A 294 -22.85 1.48 -2.22
N THR A 295 -23.83 0.57 -2.20
CA THR A 295 -23.58 -0.87 -2.37
C THR A 295 -23.01 -1.19 -3.74
N VAL A 296 -23.46 -0.49 -4.78
CA VAL A 296 -22.94 -0.63 -6.14
C VAL A 296 -21.53 -0.02 -6.24
N SER A 297 -21.30 1.11 -5.56
CA SER A 297 -19.94 1.69 -5.45
C SER A 297 -18.99 0.74 -4.72
N LEU A 298 -19.44 0.08 -3.66
CA LEU A 298 -18.61 -0.91 -2.96
C LEU A 298 -18.24 -2.10 -3.87
N ALA A 299 -19.19 -2.58 -4.70
CA ALA A 299 -18.89 -3.56 -5.75
C ALA A 299 -17.93 -2.99 -6.81
N GLY A 300 -18.04 -1.70 -7.12
CA GLY A 300 -17.09 -0.98 -7.97
C GLY A 300 -15.66 -1.03 -7.44
N TYR A 301 -15.46 -0.90 -6.12
CA TYR A 301 -14.13 -1.06 -5.50
C TYR A 301 -13.57 -2.48 -5.64
N ALA A 302 -14.41 -3.52 -5.62
CA ALA A 302 -13.99 -4.89 -5.90
C ALA A 302 -13.46 -5.03 -7.34
N VAL A 303 -14.20 -4.50 -8.31
CA VAL A 303 -13.80 -4.48 -9.73
C VAL A 303 -12.52 -3.67 -9.91
N PHE A 304 -12.43 -2.49 -9.27
CA PHE A 304 -11.26 -1.62 -9.32
C PHE A 304 -9.99 -2.32 -8.80
N GLY A 305 -10.07 -2.96 -7.63
CA GLY A 305 -8.95 -3.71 -7.04
C GLY A 305 -8.49 -4.87 -7.92
N THR A 306 -9.44 -5.61 -8.52
CA THR A 306 -9.13 -6.69 -9.47
C THR A 306 -8.35 -6.18 -10.67
N GLY A 307 -8.77 -5.04 -11.24
CA GLY A 307 -8.13 -4.47 -12.43
C GLY A 307 -6.73 -3.92 -12.15
N LEU A 308 -6.56 -3.27 -11.00
CA LEU A 308 -5.30 -2.57 -10.67
C LEU A 308 -4.19 -3.54 -10.21
N ALA A 309 -4.56 -4.69 -9.66
CA ALA A 309 -3.66 -5.64 -9.02
C ALA A 309 -2.43 -6.08 -9.84
N PRO A 310 -2.52 -6.42 -11.14
CA PRO A 310 -1.39 -6.89 -11.93
C PRO A 310 -0.54 -5.75 -12.52
N VAL A 311 -1.02 -4.52 -12.49
CA VAL A 311 -0.46 -3.40 -13.28
C VAL A 311 0.95 -3.04 -12.84
N VAL A 312 1.18 -2.77 -11.56
CA VAL A 312 2.49 -2.36 -11.04
C VAL A 312 3.55 -3.46 -11.21
N PRO A 313 3.31 -4.72 -10.82
CA PRO A 313 4.28 -5.79 -11.05
C PRO A 313 4.71 -5.94 -12.51
N ILE A 314 3.77 -5.74 -13.45
CA ILE A 314 4.07 -5.79 -14.89
C ILE A 314 4.97 -4.63 -15.30
N LEU A 315 4.70 -3.40 -14.82
CA LEU A 315 5.53 -2.23 -15.14
C LEU A 315 6.97 -2.39 -14.65
N PHE A 316 7.16 -2.90 -13.44
CA PHE A 316 8.49 -3.22 -12.91
C PHE A 316 9.20 -4.28 -13.76
N ALA A 317 8.49 -5.36 -14.13
CA ALA A 317 9.04 -6.41 -14.97
C ALA A 317 9.43 -5.89 -16.37
N LEU A 318 8.60 -5.05 -16.99
CA LEU A 318 8.89 -4.44 -18.29
C LEU A 318 10.07 -3.47 -18.21
N ALA A 319 10.13 -2.62 -17.18
CA ALA A 319 11.25 -1.71 -16.96
C ALA A 319 12.56 -2.46 -16.77
N GLY A 320 12.56 -3.55 -16.00
CA GLY A 320 13.74 -4.40 -15.80
C GLY A 320 14.19 -5.11 -17.07
N ARG A 321 13.23 -5.62 -17.87
CA ARG A 321 13.52 -6.41 -19.08
C ARG A 321 13.95 -5.53 -20.26
N PHE A 322 13.32 -4.37 -20.44
CA PHE A 322 13.46 -3.54 -21.63
C PHE A 322 14.01 -2.14 -21.35
N GLY A 323 14.41 -1.88 -20.11
CA GLY A 323 14.88 -0.57 -19.68
C GLY A 323 16.22 -0.13 -20.28
N GLY A 324 17.04 -1.06 -20.82
CA GLY A 324 18.35 -0.75 -21.38
C GLY A 324 19.36 -0.26 -20.32
N MET A 325 19.15 -0.63 -19.04
CA MET A 325 19.97 -0.28 -17.89
C MET A 325 19.93 -1.41 -16.85
N PRO A 326 20.85 -1.45 -15.86
CA PRO A 326 20.84 -2.47 -14.81
C PRO A 326 19.48 -2.57 -14.09
N LEU A 327 19.05 -3.80 -13.80
CA LEU A 327 17.74 -4.10 -13.21
C LEU A 327 17.49 -3.30 -11.93
N GLU A 328 18.47 -3.25 -11.04
CA GLU A 328 18.39 -2.57 -9.74
C GLU A 328 18.13 -1.07 -9.91
N ARG A 329 18.74 -0.47 -10.95
CA ARG A 329 18.57 0.95 -11.24
C ARG A 329 17.21 1.22 -11.92
N ALA A 330 16.79 0.36 -12.84
CA ALA A 330 15.48 0.47 -13.48
C ALA A 330 14.36 0.40 -12.44
N THR A 331 14.41 -0.59 -11.54
CA THR A 331 13.43 -0.76 -10.46
C THR A 331 13.46 0.41 -9.47
N SER A 332 14.65 0.92 -9.12
CA SER A 332 14.77 2.10 -8.23
C SER A 332 14.14 3.35 -8.84
N VAL A 333 14.33 3.59 -10.15
CA VAL A 333 13.73 4.74 -10.83
C VAL A 333 12.21 4.59 -10.87
N VAL A 334 11.67 3.42 -11.23
CA VAL A 334 10.22 3.18 -11.24
C VAL A 334 9.64 3.38 -9.84
N ALA A 335 10.29 2.85 -8.80
CA ALA A 335 9.87 3.02 -7.41
C ALA A 335 9.88 4.49 -6.97
N LEU A 336 10.89 5.27 -7.36
CA LEU A 336 10.96 6.70 -7.04
C LEU A 336 9.75 7.47 -7.59
N PHE A 337 9.36 7.21 -8.84
CA PHE A 337 8.16 7.81 -9.44
C PHE A 337 6.88 7.33 -8.73
N ALA A 338 6.77 6.04 -8.47
CA ALA A 338 5.62 5.43 -7.84
C ALA A 338 5.36 6.01 -6.44
N TYR A 339 6.34 5.98 -5.56
CA TYR A 339 6.23 6.54 -4.21
C TYR A 339 6.18 8.07 -4.19
N GLY A 340 6.85 8.74 -5.14
CA GLY A 340 6.76 10.19 -5.31
C GLY A 340 5.33 10.63 -5.61
N GLY A 341 4.62 9.93 -6.52
CA GLY A 341 3.21 10.19 -6.79
C GLY A 341 2.34 10.01 -5.54
N LEU A 342 2.51 8.90 -4.84
CA LEU A 342 1.76 8.63 -3.61
C LEU A 342 2.00 9.68 -2.52
N LEU A 343 3.24 10.20 -2.41
CA LEU A 343 3.60 11.20 -1.41
C LEU A 343 2.94 12.56 -1.67
N PHE A 344 3.00 13.06 -2.92
CA PHE A 344 2.54 14.42 -3.22
C PHE A 344 1.05 14.51 -3.57
N PHE A 345 0.39 13.40 -3.82
CA PHE A 345 -1.01 13.38 -4.22
C PHE A 345 -1.98 13.79 -3.11
N PRO A 346 -1.85 13.35 -1.83
CA PRO A 346 -2.83 13.66 -0.80
C PRO A 346 -3.07 15.16 -0.57
N PRO A 347 -2.04 16.05 -0.48
CA PRO A 347 -2.28 17.49 -0.33
C PRO A 347 -2.98 18.09 -1.56
N PHE A 348 -2.56 17.68 -2.77
CA PHE A 348 -3.20 18.11 -4.00
C PHE A 348 -4.67 17.66 -4.06
N PHE A 349 -4.93 16.41 -3.70
CA PHE A 349 -6.29 15.88 -3.66
C PHE A 349 -7.15 16.55 -2.60
N GLY A 350 -6.60 16.78 -1.40
CA GLY A 350 -7.30 17.48 -0.31
C GLY A 350 -7.70 18.89 -0.72
N PHE A 351 -6.79 19.63 -1.37
CA PHE A 351 -7.09 20.95 -1.94
C PHE A 351 -8.23 20.90 -2.97
N LEU A 352 -8.19 19.93 -3.88
CA LEU A 352 -9.27 19.76 -4.86
C LEU A 352 -10.60 19.39 -4.15
N ALA A 353 -10.55 18.51 -3.15
CA ALA A 353 -11.73 18.04 -2.43
C ALA A 353 -12.40 19.18 -1.66
N GLU A 354 -11.62 20.11 -1.09
CA GLU A 354 -12.16 21.28 -0.40
C GLU A 354 -12.85 22.25 -1.38
N HIS A 355 -12.25 22.52 -2.55
CA HIS A 355 -12.77 23.54 -3.47
C HIS A 355 -13.80 22.99 -4.47
N TRP A 356 -13.70 21.73 -4.88
CA TRP A 356 -14.55 21.13 -5.93
C TRP A 356 -15.45 20.00 -5.41
N GLY A 357 -15.25 19.57 -4.16
CA GLY A 357 -15.93 18.44 -3.55
C GLY A 357 -15.34 17.10 -3.92
N LEU A 358 -15.56 16.09 -3.08
CA LEU A 358 -14.96 14.75 -3.17
C LEU A 358 -15.24 14.04 -4.50
N LEU A 359 -16.46 14.14 -5.04
CA LEU A 359 -16.84 13.48 -6.29
C LEU A 359 -15.97 13.95 -7.46
N ARG A 360 -15.85 15.28 -7.63
CA ARG A 360 -15.05 15.86 -8.73
C ARG A 360 -13.57 15.56 -8.54
N SER A 361 -13.09 15.60 -7.32
CA SER A 361 -11.69 15.31 -7.01
C SER A 361 -11.35 13.85 -7.29
N LEU A 362 -12.19 12.90 -6.87
CA LEU A 362 -12.01 11.48 -7.21
C LEU A 362 -12.13 11.23 -8.71
N SER A 363 -12.88 12.06 -9.47
CA SER A 363 -12.95 11.92 -10.93
C SER A 363 -11.62 12.16 -11.64
N VAL A 364 -10.64 12.82 -10.98
CA VAL A 364 -9.27 12.95 -11.49
C VAL A 364 -8.62 11.56 -11.65
N THR A 365 -9.01 10.57 -10.84
CA THR A 365 -8.51 9.19 -10.99
C THR A 365 -8.92 8.57 -12.33
N LEU A 366 -10.07 8.95 -12.91
CA LEU A 366 -10.47 8.49 -14.24
C LEU A 366 -9.51 9.00 -15.33
N LEU A 367 -8.99 10.23 -15.19
CA LEU A 367 -7.99 10.76 -16.12
C LEU A 367 -6.69 9.97 -16.01
N LEU A 368 -6.25 9.64 -14.79
CA LEU A 368 -5.06 8.83 -14.56
C LEU A 368 -5.22 7.41 -15.11
N LEU A 369 -6.37 6.77 -14.89
CA LEU A 369 -6.69 5.44 -15.42
C LEU A 369 -6.82 5.44 -16.96
N THR A 370 -7.37 6.51 -17.54
CA THR A 370 -7.39 6.70 -19.00
C THR A 370 -5.97 6.85 -19.53
N GLY A 371 -5.11 7.62 -18.84
CA GLY A 371 -3.70 7.73 -19.15
C GLY A 371 -2.97 6.39 -19.06
N LEU A 372 -3.31 5.58 -18.05
CA LEU A 372 -2.79 4.23 -17.88
C LEU A 372 -3.18 3.33 -19.07
N LEU A 373 -4.44 3.38 -19.49
CA LEU A 373 -4.93 2.66 -20.68
C LEU A 373 -4.23 3.10 -21.96
N ALA A 374 -4.08 4.41 -22.16
CA ALA A 374 -3.33 4.97 -23.30
C ALA A 374 -1.86 4.51 -23.30
N GLY A 375 -1.22 4.52 -22.13
CA GLY A 375 0.11 3.97 -21.92
C GLY A 375 0.21 2.49 -22.30
N GLY A 376 -0.78 1.69 -21.93
CA GLY A 376 -0.88 0.28 -22.31
C GLY A 376 -0.99 0.07 -23.84
N ILE A 377 -1.71 0.95 -24.53
CA ILE A 377 -1.79 0.91 -26.01
C ILE A 377 -0.42 1.20 -26.62
N VAL A 378 0.33 2.17 -26.06
CA VAL A 378 1.70 2.46 -26.51
C VAL A 378 2.62 1.26 -26.27
N LEU A 379 2.54 0.60 -25.10
CA LEU A 379 3.27 -0.62 -24.80
C LEU A 379 2.94 -1.74 -25.80
N LYS A 380 1.66 -1.91 -26.16
CA LYS A 380 1.22 -2.93 -27.14
C LYS A 380 1.79 -2.70 -28.53
N ARG A 381 1.82 -1.44 -29.00
CA ARG A 381 2.43 -1.09 -30.28
C ARG A 381 3.94 -1.35 -30.28
N GLY A 382 4.62 -1.03 -29.16
CA GLY A 382 6.03 -1.31 -28.97
C GLY A 382 6.37 -2.80 -28.95
N ASP A 383 5.53 -3.61 -28.28
CA ASP A 383 5.69 -5.07 -28.22
C ASP A 383 5.52 -5.73 -29.60
N LYS A 384 4.52 -5.31 -30.39
CA LYS A 384 4.33 -5.77 -31.77
C LYS A 384 5.56 -5.49 -32.63
N ARG A 385 6.07 -4.24 -32.62
CA ARG A 385 7.29 -3.88 -33.36
C ARG A 385 8.50 -4.74 -32.99
N ARG A 386 8.63 -5.10 -31.72
CA ARG A 386 9.73 -5.97 -31.24
C ARG A 386 9.60 -7.41 -31.68
N ARG A 387 8.36 -7.90 -31.86
CA ARG A 387 8.07 -9.25 -32.34
C ARG A 387 8.07 -9.40 -33.86
N GLY A 388 8.23 -8.30 -34.61
CA GLY A 388 8.23 -8.30 -36.07
C GLY A 388 6.84 -8.49 -36.69
N VAL A 389 5.78 -8.16 -35.94
CA VAL A 389 4.36 -8.23 -36.38
C VAL A 389 3.76 -6.83 -36.45
#